data_ac30f2d87680cc6c15b0bf392f6e1869
#
_entry.id   ac30f2d87680cc6c15b0bf392f6e1869
#
_cell.length_a   1.000
_cell.length_b   1.000
_cell.length_c   1.000
_cell.angle_alpha   90.00
_cell.angle_beta   90.00
_cell.angle_gamma   90.00
#
_symmetry.space_group_name_H-M   'P 1'
#
loop_
_entity.id
_entity.type
_entity.pdbx_description
1 polymer ?
#
loop_
_entity_poly.entity_id
_entity_poly.type
_entity_poly.pdbx_seq_one_letter_code
_entity_poly.pdbx_strand_id
1 'polypeptide(L)' 'MKALVTIYIPSRDKEEDYNVFFEKDFRRMSWLEACAIARSQIPVKCAFRIEKIMIAGDE' A
#
# COMPACT_ATOMS: atom_id res chain seq x y z
N MET A 1 -1.79 -4.91 -11.95
CA MET A 1 -2.83 -5.24 -10.98
C MET A 1 -3.03 -4.11 -10.00
N LYS A 2 -4.24 -3.69 -9.79
CA LYS A 2 -4.54 -2.63 -8.82
C LYS A 2 -4.76 -3.21 -7.43
N ALA A 3 -4.29 -2.49 -6.43
CA ALA A 3 -4.49 -2.90 -5.05
C ALA A 3 -4.88 -1.70 -4.21
N LEU A 4 -5.61 -1.96 -3.15
CA LEU A 4 -5.94 -0.94 -2.15
C LEU A 4 -5.04 -1.17 -0.96
N VAL A 5 -4.25 -0.17 -0.63
CA VAL A 5 -3.28 -0.25 0.45
C VAL A 5 -3.74 0.62 1.60
N THR A 6 -3.86 0.02 2.78
CA THR A 6 -4.23 0.75 3.98
C THR A 6 -2.96 1.03 4.77
N ILE A 7 -2.76 2.30 5.10
CA ILE A 7 -1.61 2.72 5.88
C ILE A 7 -2.08 3.36 7.19
N TYR A 8 -1.20 3.34 8.18
CA TYR A 8 -1.42 4.05 9.44
C TYR A 8 -0.35 5.12 9.60
N ILE A 9 -0.78 6.33 9.91
CA ILE A 9 0.10 7.48 10.08
C ILE A 9 0.14 7.82 11.58
N PRO A 10 1.19 7.40 12.30
CA PRO A 10 1.22 7.60 13.76
C PRO A 10 1.13 9.05 14.19
N SER A 11 1.76 9.96 13.44
CA SER A 11 1.75 11.36 13.82
C SER A 11 0.37 11.99 13.77
N ARG A 12 -0.56 11.38 13.04
CA ARG A 12 -1.92 11.85 12.91
C ARG A 12 -2.93 10.91 13.54
N ASP A 13 -2.47 9.77 14.02
CA ASP A 13 -3.33 8.71 14.57
C ASP A 13 -4.48 8.43 13.60
N LYS A 14 -4.14 8.13 12.36
CA LYS A 14 -5.13 8.05 11.30
C LYS A 14 -4.76 6.99 10.30
N GLU A 15 -5.78 6.29 9.79
CA GLU A 15 -5.60 5.36 8.68
C GLU A 15 -6.09 5.99 7.40
N GLU A 16 -5.41 5.67 6.30
CA GLU A 16 -5.81 6.13 4.97
C GLU A 16 -5.60 5.02 3.97
N ASP A 17 -6.40 5.02 2.92
CA ASP A 17 -6.32 4.02 1.86
C ASP A 17 -5.85 4.68 0.58
N TYR A 18 -4.98 3.98 -0.14
CA TYR A 18 -4.46 4.48 -1.40
C TYR A 18 -4.49 3.38 -2.44
N ASN A 19 -4.74 3.76 -3.68
CA ASN A 19 -4.65 2.83 -4.80
C ASN A 19 -3.20 2.76 -5.27
N VAL A 20 -2.71 1.52 -5.43
CA VAL A 20 -1.34 1.29 -5.85
C VAL A 20 -1.38 0.30 -7.01
N PHE A 21 -0.56 0.52 -8.01
CA PHE A 21 -0.46 -0.37 -9.15
C PHE A 21 0.75 -1.28 -9.02
N PHE A 22 0.53 -2.58 -9.17
CA PHE A 22 1.59 -3.58 -9.18
C PHE A 22 1.66 -4.19 -10.57
N GLU A 23 2.87 -4.30 -11.11
CA GLU A 23 3.05 -4.94 -12.40
C GLU A 23 2.87 -6.43 -12.33
N LYS A 24 3.10 -7.02 -11.17
CA LYS A 24 2.91 -8.44 -10.92
C LYS A 24 1.91 -8.61 -9.79
N ASP A 25 1.42 -9.84 -9.67
CA ASP A 25 0.52 -10.16 -8.56
C ASP A 25 1.26 -10.01 -7.24
N PHE A 26 0.84 -9.07 -6.41
CA PHE A 26 1.53 -8.80 -5.15
C PHE A 26 1.45 -10.00 -4.20
N ARG A 27 0.52 -10.89 -4.41
CA ARG A 27 0.41 -12.09 -3.57
C ARG A 27 1.54 -13.08 -3.82
N ARG A 28 2.29 -12.89 -4.92
CA ARG A 28 3.42 -13.75 -5.27
C ARG A 28 4.76 -13.14 -4.90
N MET A 29 4.77 -11.95 -4.35
CA MET A 29 6.01 -11.32 -3.94
C MET A 29 6.06 -11.26 -2.42
N SER A 30 7.25 -11.00 -1.88
CA SER A 30 7.40 -10.88 -0.44
C SER A 30 6.68 -9.63 0.07
N TRP A 31 6.33 -9.66 1.34
CA TRP A 31 5.70 -8.49 1.97
C TRP A 31 6.59 -7.25 1.85
N LEU A 32 7.90 -7.43 2.07
CA LEU A 32 8.82 -6.29 1.98
C LEU A 32 8.86 -5.70 0.57
N GLU A 33 8.85 -6.56 -0.44
CA GLU A 33 8.87 -6.09 -1.81
C GLU A 33 7.58 -5.35 -2.14
N ALA A 34 6.45 -5.90 -1.75
CA ALA A 34 5.17 -5.25 -1.99
C ALA A 34 5.09 -3.90 -1.30
N CYS A 35 5.58 -3.82 -0.07
CA CYS A 35 5.59 -2.57 0.67
C CYS A 35 6.48 -1.52 0.00
N ALA A 36 7.62 -1.94 -0.53
CA ALA A 36 8.51 -1.00 -1.21
C ALA A 36 7.84 -0.39 -2.43
N ILE A 37 7.15 -1.22 -3.21
CA ILE A 37 6.44 -0.75 -4.38
C ILE A 37 5.32 0.21 -3.97
N ALA A 38 4.57 -0.15 -2.94
CA ALA A 38 3.48 0.69 -2.48
C ALA A 38 3.99 2.04 -1.98
N ARG A 39 5.09 2.03 -1.21
CA ARG A 39 5.64 3.27 -0.68
C ARG A 39 6.05 4.25 -1.76
N SER A 40 6.52 3.73 -2.88
CA SER A 40 6.94 4.61 -3.97
C SER A 40 5.76 5.33 -4.62
N GLN A 41 4.54 4.88 -4.40
CA GLN A 41 3.36 5.46 -5.03
C GLN A 41 2.47 6.22 -4.07
N ILE A 42 2.67 6.06 -2.77
CA ILE A 42 1.83 6.73 -1.78
C ILE A 42 2.39 8.11 -1.49
N PRO A 43 1.59 9.18 -1.71
CA PRO A 43 2.09 10.55 -1.62
C PRO A 43 2.07 11.12 -0.20
N VAL A 44 2.36 10.30 0.79
CA VAL A 44 2.40 10.73 2.18
C VAL A 44 3.85 10.92 2.57
N LYS A 45 4.18 12.12 3.08
CA LYS A 45 5.56 12.47 3.36
C LYS A 45 5.97 12.22 4.80
N CYS A 46 5.01 12.12 5.71
CA CYS A 46 5.36 11.77 7.08
C CYS A 46 5.48 10.25 7.19
N ALA A 47 6.07 9.80 8.28
CA ALA A 47 6.26 8.38 8.51
C ALA A 47 4.92 7.67 8.57
N PHE A 48 4.84 6.51 7.96
CA PHE A 48 3.63 5.67 8.01
C PHE A 48 4.05 4.22 7.91
N ARG A 49 3.13 3.33 8.30
CA ARG A 49 3.34 1.91 8.10
C ARG A 49 2.19 1.35 7.29
N ILE A 50 2.49 0.31 6.52
CA ILE A 50 1.47 -0.34 5.71
C ILE A 50 0.81 -1.41 6.55
N GLU A 51 -0.52 -1.29 6.70
CA GLU A 51 -1.28 -2.21 7.52
C GLU A 51 -1.75 -3.43 6.72
N LYS A 52 -2.21 -3.20 5.49
CA LYS A 52 -2.64 -4.30 4.65
C LYS A 52 -2.68 -3.88 3.20
N ILE A 53 -2.62 -4.88 2.33
CA ILE A 53 -2.72 -4.70 0.89
C ILE A 53 -3.80 -5.67 0.40
N MET A 54 -4.80 -5.14 -0.30
CA MET A 54 -5.92 -5.94 -0.78
C MET A 54 -6.12 -5.73 -2.27
N ILE A 55 -6.72 -6.72 -2.92
CA ILE A 55 -7.10 -6.57 -4.32
C ILE A 55 -8.15 -5.46 -4.40
N ALA A 56 -7.97 -4.56 -5.36
CA ALA A 56 -8.88 -3.43 -5.51
C ALA A 56 -10.06 -3.77 -6.40
N GLY A 57 -10.80 -4.74 -6.01
CA GLY A 57 -12.03 -5.06 -6.71
C GLY A 57 -11.80 -5.56 -8.12
N ASP A 58 -12.63 -5.11 -9.00
CA ASP A 58 -12.66 -5.62 -10.35
C ASP A 58 -11.84 -4.78 -11.28
N GLU A 59 -10.58 -4.79 -11.15
CA GLU A 59 -9.80 -4.03 -12.07
C GLU A 59 -9.77 -4.56 -13.49
#